data_31d2b992fa33653247e34368640a3a33
#
_entry.id   31d2b992fa33653247e34368640a3a33
#
_cell.length_a   1.000
_cell.length_b   1.000
_cell.length_c   1.000
_cell.angle_alpha   90.00
_cell.angle_beta   90.00
_cell.angle_gamma   90.00
#
_symmetry.space_group_name_H-M   'P 1'
#
loop_
_entity.id
_entity.type
_entity.pdbx_description
1 polymer ?
#
loop_
_entity_poly.entity_id
_entity_poly.type
_entity_poly.pdbx_seq_one_letter_code
_entity_poly.pdbx_strand_id
1 'polypeptide(L)'
;LKNCKKKILCGFLAGAVLFASGCGNKDTQDQAKVQRYAWPLGSSSPEDTVTQIYAEKFAEEVERLSGGTMLISVYPNSVLGGDRELLESCKEGDIPFVVQNTAPQVTFMPDVAVFDMPAVFETIDEVREHVDNPDFLSMMQQVYGDAGYVLLGYADQGFRVMTTNRNVQSISDFKGQKIRTMENSYHMAYWKALGASPTPMTFSEVYIGLQQGTIDAQENPYEVIVSNKLYEQQDYVVETNHLPHLISLIVSDEFFEGLTGEQQEIIREAAETAKEYAREQSDERIASRIQTIEESGTQIISLNDEMHEQIRELCKPVYESIEKNVSEDLVDAYLGDMKGVIE
;
A
#
# COMPACT_ATOMS: atom_id res chain seq x y z
N LEU A 1 3.44 50.77 -20.37
CA LEU A 1 2.46 50.61 -21.45
C LEU A 1 1.74 49.26 -21.29
N LYS A 2 0.48 49.42 -20.99
CA LYS A 2 -0.71 48.57 -21.10
C LYS A 2 -0.60 47.02 -21.08
N ASN A 3 -1.22 46.49 -20.01
CA ASN A 3 -1.78 45.17 -19.78
C ASN A 3 -2.52 44.55 -20.98
N CYS A 4 -2.32 43.26 -21.20
CA CYS A 4 -3.33 42.41 -21.84
C CYS A 4 -3.34 41.00 -21.19
N LYS A 5 -4.24 40.81 -20.24
CA LYS A 5 -4.59 39.51 -19.72
C LYS A 5 -5.51 38.82 -20.75
N LYS A 6 -5.03 37.78 -21.41
CA LYS A 6 -5.89 36.86 -22.20
C LYS A 6 -6.35 35.71 -21.29
N LYS A 7 -7.64 35.75 -20.95
CA LYS A 7 -8.37 34.59 -20.41
C LYS A 7 -8.59 33.62 -21.56
N ILE A 8 -8.07 32.43 -21.47
CA ILE A 8 -8.39 31.32 -22.37
C ILE A 8 -9.60 30.62 -21.76
N LEU A 9 -10.74 30.78 -22.47
CA LEU A 9 -12.00 30.10 -22.15
C LEU A 9 -12.01 28.80 -22.95
N CYS A 10 -11.77 27.65 -22.31
CA CYS A 10 -11.98 26.34 -22.93
C CYS A 10 -13.47 26.05 -22.95
N GLY A 11 -14.07 26.19 -24.15
CA GLY A 11 -15.46 25.80 -24.38
C GLY A 11 -15.55 24.29 -24.61
N PHE A 12 -16.30 23.62 -23.77
CA PHE A 12 -16.75 22.25 -24.02
C PHE A 12 -17.79 22.27 -25.14
N LEU A 13 -17.51 21.67 -26.31
CA LEU A 13 -18.46 21.38 -27.36
C LEU A 13 -19.19 20.08 -26.98
N ALA A 14 -20.42 20.24 -26.48
CA ALA A 14 -21.40 19.16 -26.44
C ALA A 14 -21.96 18.92 -27.84
N GLY A 15 -21.57 17.83 -28.48
CA GLY A 15 -22.14 17.38 -29.74
C GLY A 15 -23.52 16.77 -29.55
N ALA A 16 -24.56 17.53 -29.79
CA ALA A 16 -25.94 17.01 -29.87
C ALA A 16 -26.19 16.40 -31.25
N VAL A 17 -26.33 15.07 -31.32
CA VAL A 17 -26.84 14.37 -32.51
C VAL A 17 -28.35 14.28 -32.38
N LEU A 18 -29.05 15.10 -33.16
CA LEU A 18 -30.51 15.04 -33.37
C LEU A 18 -30.81 13.98 -34.45
N PHE A 19 -31.44 12.88 -34.05
CA PHE A 19 -32.19 12.04 -34.99
C PHE A 19 -33.66 12.35 -34.85
N ALA A 20 -34.25 12.81 -35.95
CA ALA A 20 -35.64 13.10 -36.04
C ALA A 20 -36.45 11.93 -36.63
N SER A 21 -37.54 11.64 -35.96
CA SER A 21 -38.86 11.23 -36.47
C SER A 21 -39.07 9.80 -36.98
N GLY A 22 -39.77 9.03 -36.15
CA GLY A 22 -40.64 7.92 -36.55
C GLY A 22 -41.82 7.85 -35.57
N CYS A 23 -43.03 8.27 -36.00
CA CYS A 23 -44.26 8.11 -35.24
C CYS A 23 -44.63 6.63 -35.09
N GLY A 24 -44.94 6.18 -33.86
CA GLY A 24 -45.55 4.88 -33.64
C GLY A 24 -45.61 4.49 -32.16
N ASN A 25 -46.76 4.76 -31.58
CA ASN A 25 -47.41 4.10 -30.45
C ASN A 25 -46.81 4.15 -29.03
N LYS A 26 -47.66 4.58 -28.13
CA LYS A 26 -47.52 4.65 -26.67
C LYS A 26 -47.10 3.33 -26.04
N ASP A 27 -45.99 3.35 -25.38
CA ASP A 27 -45.70 2.83 -24.04
C ASP A 27 -44.31 3.35 -23.68
N THR A 28 -44.21 4.65 -23.37
CA THR A 28 -43.04 5.22 -22.69
C THR A 28 -43.14 4.83 -21.23
N GLN A 29 -42.64 3.64 -20.88
CA GLN A 29 -42.03 3.51 -19.59
C GLN A 29 -40.86 4.51 -19.57
N ASP A 30 -40.97 5.53 -18.75
CA ASP A 30 -39.90 6.42 -18.37
C ASP A 30 -38.79 5.55 -17.73
N GLN A 31 -37.91 5.00 -18.56
CA GLN A 31 -36.66 4.47 -18.07
C GLN A 31 -35.89 5.69 -17.58
N ALA A 32 -36.04 5.99 -16.31
CA ALA A 32 -35.18 6.93 -15.62
C ALA A 32 -33.75 6.57 -16.06
N LYS A 33 -33.02 7.50 -16.67
CA LYS A 33 -31.62 7.29 -17.05
C LYS A 33 -30.87 6.99 -15.76
N VAL A 34 -30.51 5.73 -15.58
CA VAL A 34 -29.70 5.31 -14.43
C VAL A 34 -28.38 6.10 -14.52
N GLN A 35 -28.14 6.95 -13.55
CA GLN A 35 -26.90 7.71 -13.47
C GLN A 35 -25.78 6.72 -13.18
N ARG A 36 -24.71 6.76 -13.97
CA ARG A 36 -23.52 5.94 -13.78
C ARG A 36 -22.36 6.81 -13.37
N TYR A 37 -21.59 6.32 -12.44
CA TYR A 37 -20.38 6.95 -11.91
C TYR A 37 -19.18 6.09 -12.28
N ALA A 38 -18.06 6.69 -12.65
CA ALA A 38 -16.83 6.00 -12.91
C ALA A 38 -15.69 6.80 -12.26
N TRP A 39 -14.96 6.15 -11.35
CA TRP A 39 -13.91 6.78 -10.55
C TRP A 39 -12.59 6.06 -10.71
N PRO A 40 -11.45 6.78 -10.75
CA PRO A 40 -10.15 6.16 -10.76
C PRO A 40 -9.75 5.65 -9.36
N LEU A 41 -9.02 4.53 -9.34
CA LEU A 41 -8.28 4.03 -8.20
C LEU A 41 -6.83 3.88 -8.64
N GLY A 42 -5.90 4.52 -7.92
CA GLY A 42 -4.47 4.50 -8.21
C GLY A 42 -3.69 3.55 -7.31
N SER A 43 -2.66 2.92 -7.86
CA SER A 43 -1.67 2.15 -7.12
C SER A 43 -0.30 2.27 -7.77
N SER A 44 0.78 2.34 -6.96
CA SER A 44 2.15 2.25 -7.45
C SER A 44 2.61 0.81 -7.67
N SER A 45 1.88 -0.16 -7.13
CA SER A 45 2.24 -1.59 -7.15
C SER A 45 2.06 -2.21 -8.54
N PRO A 46 2.85 -3.28 -8.86
CA PRO A 46 2.70 -4.04 -10.10
C PRO A 46 1.35 -4.79 -10.18
N GLU A 47 0.97 -5.17 -11.41
CA GLU A 47 -0.28 -5.87 -11.70
C GLU A 47 -0.39 -7.24 -11.02
N ASP A 48 0.69 -8.04 -10.98
CA ASP A 48 0.65 -9.39 -10.40
C ASP A 48 1.01 -9.37 -8.91
N THR A 49 0.26 -8.60 -8.10
CA THR A 49 0.44 -8.50 -6.65
C THR A 49 -0.89 -8.57 -5.91
N VAL A 50 -0.85 -8.89 -4.61
CA VAL A 50 -2.04 -8.83 -3.75
C VAL A 50 -2.60 -7.42 -3.65
N THR A 51 -1.75 -6.38 -3.75
CA THR A 51 -2.23 -4.98 -3.84
C THR A 51 -3.17 -4.78 -5.02
N GLN A 52 -2.80 -5.30 -6.21
CA GLN A 52 -3.66 -5.23 -7.38
C GLN A 52 -4.93 -6.06 -7.22
N ILE A 53 -4.81 -7.28 -6.67
CA ILE A 53 -5.95 -8.17 -6.39
C ILE A 53 -6.94 -7.48 -5.45
N TYR A 54 -6.46 -6.79 -4.41
CA TYR A 54 -7.29 -6.01 -3.49
C TYR A 54 -8.05 -4.90 -4.22
N ALA A 55 -7.37 -4.13 -5.05
CA ALA A 55 -7.96 -3.05 -5.83
C ALA A 55 -9.00 -3.55 -6.84
N GLU A 56 -8.70 -4.64 -7.56
CA GLU A 56 -9.62 -5.23 -8.55
C GLU A 56 -10.85 -5.86 -7.90
N LYS A 57 -10.65 -6.56 -6.78
CA LYS A 57 -11.76 -7.15 -6.03
C LYS A 57 -12.67 -6.07 -5.45
N PHE A 58 -12.11 -4.99 -4.93
CA PHE A 58 -12.89 -3.84 -4.50
C PHE A 58 -13.72 -3.24 -5.65
N ALA A 59 -13.11 -3.06 -6.82
CA ALA A 59 -13.79 -2.55 -8.00
C ALA A 59 -14.94 -3.46 -8.45
N GLU A 60 -14.71 -4.78 -8.49
CA GLU A 60 -15.71 -5.80 -8.81
C GLU A 60 -16.91 -5.75 -7.85
N GLU A 61 -16.64 -5.69 -6.55
CA GLU A 61 -17.69 -5.67 -5.53
C GLU A 61 -18.49 -4.37 -5.54
N VAL A 62 -17.85 -3.22 -5.76
CA VAL A 62 -18.57 -1.93 -5.95
C VAL A 62 -19.51 -2.00 -7.14
N GLU A 63 -19.08 -2.53 -8.29
CA GLU A 63 -19.93 -2.71 -9.45
C GLU A 63 -21.09 -3.67 -9.15
N ARG A 64 -20.80 -4.80 -8.53
CA ARG A 64 -21.80 -5.83 -8.18
C ARG A 64 -22.87 -5.30 -7.23
N LEU A 65 -22.46 -4.68 -6.13
CA LEU A 65 -23.36 -4.18 -5.07
C LEU A 65 -24.21 -3.00 -5.56
N SER A 66 -23.63 -2.14 -6.41
CA SER A 66 -24.34 -1.00 -6.99
C SER A 66 -25.24 -1.36 -8.19
N GLY A 67 -25.27 -2.64 -8.61
CA GLY A 67 -25.99 -3.04 -9.82
C GLY A 67 -25.44 -2.37 -11.09
N GLY A 68 -24.14 -2.09 -11.16
CA GLY A 68 -23.45 -1.47 -12.29
C GLY A 68 -23.64 0.05 -12.41
N THR A 69 -24.09 0.72 -11.34
CA THR A 69 -24.23 2.18 -11.32
C THR A 69 -22.96 2.90 -10.89
N MET A 70 -22.12 2.22 -10.10
CA MET A 70 -20.81 2.69 -9.63
C MET A 70 -19.72 1.81 -10.22
N LEU A 71 -18.74 2.40 -10.88
CA LEU A 71 -17.62 1.72 -11.52
C LEU A 71 -16.31 2.29 -10.97
N ILE A 72 -15.34 1.42 -10.69
CA ILE A 72 -13.98 1.82 -10.30
C ILE A 72 -13.04 1.35 -11.40
N SER A 73 -12.23 2.27 -11.94
CA SER A 73 -11.18 1.97 -12.90
C SER A 73 -9.85 1.89 -12.20
N VAL A 74 -9.23 0.71 -12.16
CA VAL A 74 -7.97 0.47 -11.45
C VAL A 74 -6.77 0.79 -12.35
N TYR A 75 -5.80 1.55 -11.82
CA TYR A 75 -4.59 1.99 -12.50
C TYR A 75 -3.35 1.60 -11.68
N PRO A 76 -2.72 0.44 -11.95
CA PRO A 76 -1.50 -0.03 -11.30
C PRO A 76 -0.22 0.63 -11.87
N ASN A 77 0.93 0.13 -11.43
CA ASN A 77 2.26 0.45 -12.00
C ASN A 77 2.62 1.94 -12.00
N SER A 78 2.14 2.72 -11.02
CA SER A 78 2.38 4.16 -10.94
C SER A 78 1.89 4.95 -12.17
N VAL A 79 0.89 4.43 -12.91
CA VAL A 79 0.35 5.11 -14.12
C VAL A 79 -0.24 6.47 -13.79
N LEU A 80 -0.83 6.62 -12.60
CA LEU A 80 -1.38 7.89 -12.10
C LEU A 80 -0.43 8.64 -11.15
N GLY A 81 0.77 8.12 -10.89
CA GLY A 81 1.79 8.69 -10.00
C GLY A 81 2.39 7.66 -9.06
N GLY A 82 3.48 8.01 -8.37
CA GLY A 82 4.05 7.24 -7.28
C GLY A 82 3.25 7.38 -5.99
N ASP A 83 3.69 6.72 -4.91
CA ASP A 83 2.94 6.68 -3.64
C ASP A 83 2.61 8.08 -3.10
N ARG A 84 3.56 9.02 -3.18
CA ARG A 84 3.40 10.39 -2.71
C ARG A 84 2.37 11.17 -3.53
N GLU A 85 2.50 11.15 -4.86
CA GLU A 85 1.60 11.85 -5.78
C GLU A 85 0.18 11.30 -5.68
N LEU A 86 0.03 9.98 -5.46
CA LEU A 86 -1.28 9.36 -5.26
C LEU A 86 -1.95 9.86 -3.97
N LEU A 87 -1.21 9.98 -2.86
CA LEU A 87 -1.75 10.53 -1.60
C LEU A 87 -2.17 12.00 -1.77
N GLU A 88 -1.32 12.83 -2.39
CA GLU A 88 -1.63 14.22 -2.67
C GLU A 88 -2.89 14.35 -3.53
N SER A 89 -2.97 13.60 -4.63
CA SER A 89 -4.14 13.60 -5.53
C SER A 89 -5.40 13.02 -4.87
N CYS A 90 -5.27 12.06 -3.98
CA CYS A 90 -6.39 11.51 -3.22
C CYS A 90 -6.96 12.55 -2.25
N LYS A 91 -6.10 13.24 -1.51
CA LYS A 91 -6.51 14.31 -0.60
C LYS A 91 -7.24 15.46 -1.32
N GLU A 92 -6.81 15.79 -2.54
CA GLU A 92 -7.43 16.82 -3.38
C GLU A 92 -8.69 16.33 -4.11
N GLY A 93 -9.00 15.02 -4.05
CA GLY A 93 -10.17 14.40 -4.67
C GLY A 93 -10.03 14.11 -6.18
N ASP A 94 -8.87 14.40 -6.78
CA ASP A 94 -8.61 14.13 -8.22
C ASP A 94 -8.56 12.63 -8.52
N ILE A 95 -7.97 11.85 -7.61
CA ILE A 95 -7.95 10.37 -7.62
C ILE A 95 -8.60 9.91 -6.32
N PRO A 96 -9.94 9.68 -6.31
CA PRO A 96 -10.66 9.48 -5.05
C PRO A 96 -10.24 8.23 -4.28
N PHE A 97 -9.75 7.18 -4.93
CA PHE A 97 -9.37 5.93 -4.28
C PHE A 97 -7.90 5.60 -4.49
N VAL A 98 -7.22 5.14 -3.44
CA VAL A 98 -5.84 4.67 -3.49
C VAL A 98 -5.68 3.37 -2.70
N VAL A 99 -4.95 2.42 -3.29
CA VAL A 99 -4.46 1.22 -2.60
C VAL A 99 -2.95 1.24 -2.61
N GLN A 100 -2.33 1.27 -1.42
CA GLN A 100 -0.87 1.32 -1.31
C GLN A 100 -0.37 0.82 0.05
N ASN A 101 0.95 0.58 0.15
CA ASN A 101 1.61 0.27 1.42
C ASN A 101 1.53 1.43 2.42
N THR A 102 1.47 1.12 3.72
CA THR A 102 1.36 2.11 4.78
C THR A 102 2.63 2.97 4.96
N ALA A 103 3.81 2.44 4.66
CA ALA A 103 5.08 3.12 4.94
C ALA A 103 5.25 4.51 4.27
N PRO A 104 4.88 4.76 3.00
CA PRO A 104 4.94 6.10 2.42
C PRO A 104 3.98 7.10 3.06
N GLN A 105 2.93 6.62 3.74
CA GLN A 105 1.89 7.44 4.34
C GLN A 105 2.35 8.19 5.60
N VAL A 106 3.41 7.73 6.24
CA VAL A 106 3.99 8.33 7.46
C VAL A 106 4.34 9.82 7.28
N THR A 107 4.70 10.24 6.06
CA THR A 107 4.98 11.66 5.78
C THR A 107 3.74 12.56 5.79
N PHE A 108 2.55 11.98 5.65
CA PHE A 108 1.25 12.66 5.68
C PHE A 108 0.54 12.46 7.02
N MET A 109 0.74 11.30 7.62
CA MET A 109 0.11 10.84 8.86
C MET A 109 1.18 10.21 9.76
N PRO A 110 1.87 11.01 10.60
CA PRO A 110 2.98 10.50 11.42
C PRO A 110 2.64 9.29 12.29
N ASP A 111 1.42 9.19 12.80
CA ASP A 111 0.95 8.09 13.64
C ASP A 111 0.89 6.73 12.90
N VAL A 112 0.84 6.72 11.56
CA VAL A 112 0.95 5.50 10.76
C VAL A 112 2.30 4.80 10.95
N ALA A 113 3.31 5.50 11.48
CA ALA A 113 4.60 4.92 11.86
C ALA A 113 4.50 3.83 12.94
N VAL A 114 3.36 3.67 13.61
CA VAL A 114 3.12 2.54 14.51
C VAL A 114 3.37 1.19 13.81
N PHE A 115 3.11 1.07 12.51
CA PHE A 115 3.37 -0.12 11.71
C PHE A 115 4.84 -0.34 11.36
N ASP A 116 5.69 0.65 11.59
CA ASP A 116 7.13 0.61 11.27
C ASP A 116 7.99 0.11 12.44
N MET A 117 7.39 -0.45 13.48
CA MET A 117 8.09 -1.12 14.58
C MET A 117 8.65 -2.47 14.08
N PRO A 118 9.99 -2.60 13.90
CA PRO A 118 10.55 -3.78 13.25
C PRO A 118 10.62 -4.99 14.18
N ALA A 119 10.47 -6.19 13.62
CA ALA A 119 10.67 -7.48 14.26
C ALA A 119 9.84 -7.71 15.55
N VAL A 120 8.65 -7.11 15.63
CA VAL A 120 7.71 -7.28 16.76
C VAL A 120 6.90 -8.56 16.62
N PHE A 121 6.32 -8.81 15.44
CA PHE A 121 5.44 -9.94 15.17
C PHE A 121 6.20 -11.09 14.49
N GLU A 122 5.84 -12.31 14.82
CA GLU A 122 6.43 -13.52 14.23
C GLU A 122 5.56 -14.08 13.09
N THR A 123 4.25 -13.89 13.17
CA THR A 123 3.29 -14.39 12.17
C THR A 123 2.40 -13.29 11.63
N ILE A 124 1.91 -13.49 10.41
CA ILE A 124 0.98 -12.52 9.80
C ILE A 124 -0.41 -12.58 10.47
N ASP A 125 -0.78 -13.70 11.06
CA ASP A 125 -2.04 -13.84 11.79
C ASP A 125 -2.03 -12.98 13.06
N GLU A 126 -0.90 -12.92 13.79
CA GLU A 126 -0.74 -11.98 14.92
C GLU A 126 -0.92 -10.54 14.44
N VAL A 127 -0.28 -10.16 13.33
CA VAL A 127 -0.44 -8.81 12.77
C VAL A 127 -1.91 -8.51 12.45
N ARG A 128 -2.62 -9.44 11.81
CA ARG A 128 -4.03 -9.28 11.47
C ARG A 128 -4.90 -9.11 12.70
N GLU A 129 -4.66 -9.91 13.76
CA GLU A 129 -5.38 -9.80 15.03
C GLU A 129 -5.24 -8.41 15.65
N HIS A 130 -4.02 -7.85 15.68
CA HIS A 130 -3.75 -6.53 16.22
C HIS A 130 -4.32 -5.40 15.35
N VAL A 131 -4.18 -5.50 14.02
CA VAL A 131 -4.69 -4.50 13.08
C VAL A 131 -6.21 -4.47 13.01
N ASP A 132 -6.88 -5.61 13.19
CA ASP A 132 -8.34 -5.71 13.20
C ASP A 132 -8.96 -5.48 14.57
N ASN A 133 -8.14 -5.26 15.62
CA ASN A 133 -8.66 -4.90 16.93
C ASN A 133 -9.54 -3.63 16.79
N PRO A 134 -10.81 -3.67 17.24
CA PRO A 134 -11.74 -2.57 17.01
C PRO A 134 -11.30 -1.23 17.61
N ASP A 135 -10.64 -1.25 18.76
CA ASP A 135 -10.14 -0.04 19.42
C ASP A 135 -8.99 0.56 18.61
N PHE A 136 -8.01 -0.26 18.20
CA PHE A 136 -6.92 0.16 17.34
C PHE A 136 -7.41 0.68 15.98
N LEU A 137 -8.30 -0.07 15.33
CA LEU A 137 -8.84 0.33 14.02
C LEU A 137 -9.59 1.65 14.09
N SER A 138 -10.37 1.89 15.18
CA SER A 138 -11.06 3.16 15.41
C SER A 138 -10.08 4.33 15.56
N MET A 139 -8.96 4.13 16.28
CA MET A 139 -7.91 5.15 16.40
C MET A 139 -7.26 5.44 15.03
N MET A 140 -6.98 4.40 14.26
CA MET A 140 -6.40 4.57 12.91
C MET A 140 -7.37 5.27 11.97
N GLN A 141 -8.66 4.97 12.02
CA GLN A 141 -9.68 5.71 11.26
C GLN A 141 -9.67 7.21 11.59
N GLN A 142 -9.45 7.56 12.86
CA GLN A 142 -9.31 8.96 13.27
C GLN A 142 -8.03 9.59 12.72
N VAL A 143 -6.89 8.88 12.76
CA VAL A 143 -5.60 9.35 12.19
C VAL A 143 -5.74 9.66 10.70
N TYR A 144 -6.41 8.79 9.94
CA TYR A 144 -6.66 9.04 8.52
C TYR A 144 -7.65 10.18 8.30
N GLY A 145 -8.73 10.25 9.09
CA GLY A 145 -9.73 11.31 9.04
C GLY A 145 -9.14 12.70 9.28
N ASP A 146 -8.29 12.84 10.28
CA ASP A 146 -7.60 14.10 10.59
C ASP A 146 -6.66 14.57 9.44
N ALA A 147 -6.21 13.63 8.61
CA ALA A 147 -5.40 13.91 7.44
C ALA A 147 -6.20 14.16 6.15
N GLY A 148 -7.52 13.95 6.16
CA GLY A 148 -8.42 14.15 5.02
C GLY A 148 -8.64 12.89 4.17
N TYR A 149 -8.54 11.71 4.80
CA TYR A 149 -8.80 10.42 4.17
C TYR A 149 -9.78 9.60 4.99
N VAL A 150 -10.57 8.76 4.34
CA VAL A 150 -11.32 7.69 5.00
C VAL A 150 -10.58 6.37 4.79
N LEU A 151 -10.19 5.73 5.88
CA LEU A 151 -9.61 4.38 5.87
C LEU A 151 -10.75 3.36 5.70
N LEU A 152 -10.66 2.55 4.63
CA LEU A 152 -11.64 1.50 4.36
C LEU A 152 -11.22 0.12 4.87
N GLY A 153 -9.92 -0.13 5.04
CA GLY A 153 -9.38 -1.35 5.63
C GLY A 153 -7.94 -1.63 5.29
N TYR A 154 -7.38 -2.66 5.95
CA TYR A 154 -6.02 -3.15 5.74
C TYR A 154 -6.01 -4.59 5.25
N ALA A 155 -5.36 -4.84 4.11
CA ALA A 155 -4.88 -6.15 3.71
C ALA A 155 -3.36 -6.23 3.92
N ASP A 156 -2.75 -7.36 3.52
CA ASP A 156 -1.30 -7.58 3.64
C ASP A 156 -0.75 -8.43 2.49
N GLN A 157 0.57 -8.48 2.38
CA GLN A 157 1.32 -9.36 1.47
C GLN A 157 2.39 -10.16 2.23
N GLY A 158 2.14 -10.50 3.50
CA GLY A 158 3.11 -11.15 4.37
C GLY A 158 4.18 -10.19 4.86
N PHE A 159 5.36 -10.73 5.21
CA PHE A 159 6.47 -9.93 5.70
C PHE A 159 7.40 -9.44 4.59
N ARG A 160 8.09 -8.34 4.86
CA ARG A 160 9.15 -7.80 4.02
C ARG A 160 10.45 -8.54 4.31
N VAL A 161 11.12 -8.96 3.24
CA VAL A 161 12.41 -9.63 3.25
C VAL A 161 13.42 -8.82 2.44
N MET A 162 14.70 -9.02 2.67
CA MET A 162 15.77 -8.33 1.93
C MET A 162 16.18 -9.17 0.72
N THR A 163 16.47 -8.53 -0.44
CA THR A 163 17.25 -9.17 -1.50
C THR A 163 18.62 -8.51 -1.64
N THR A 164 19.65 -9.29 -1.97
CA THR A 164 21.03 -8.82 -2.06
C THR A 164 21.91 -9.78 -2.85
N ASN A 165 23.08 -9.30 -3.32
CA ASN A 165 24.13 -10.13 -3.92
C ASN A 165 25.21 -10.54 -2.90
N ARG A 166 24.97 -10.30 -1.61
CA ARG A 166 25.87 -10.70 -0.52
C ARG A 166 25.28 -11.87 0.27
N ASN A 167 26.07 -12.92 0.48
CA ASN A 167 25.70 -14.01 1.36
C ASN A 167 25.74 -13.52 2.82
N VAL A 168 24.56 -13.32 3.42
CA VAL A 168 24.42 -12.81 4.80
C VAL A 168 24.43 -13.97 5.78
N GLN A 169 25.48 -14.05 6.60
CA GLN A 169 25.67 -15.07 7.63
C GLN A 169 25.71 -14.47 9.05
N SER A 170 25.82 -13.16 9.15
CA SER A 170 25.92 -12.42 10.42
C SER A 170 25.45 -10.97 10.25
N ILE A 171 25.17 -10.29 11.36
CA ILE A 171 24.80 -8.86 11.38
C ILE A 171 25.86 -7.99 10.66
N SER A 172 27.15 -8.36 10.76
CA SER A 172 28.19 -7.59 10.09
C SER A 172 28.11 -7.57 8.57
N ASP A 173 27.38 -8.52 7.97
CA ASP A 173 27.23 -8.63 6.52
C ASP A 173 26.23 -7.62 5.93
N PHE A 174 25.37 -7.01 6.77
CA PHE A 174 24.53 -5.87 6.36
C PHE A 174 25.36 -4.60 6.16
N LYS A 175 26.53 -4.51 6.84
CA LYS A 175 27.32 -3.28 6.88
C LYS A 175 27.72 -2.77 5.50
N GLY A 176 27.39 -1.49 5.26
CA GLY A 176 27.78 -0.73 4.07
C GLY A 176 27.02 -1.10 2.80
N GLN A 177 26.08 -2.05 2.83
CA GLN A 177 25.22 -2.32 1.70
C GLN A 177 24.31 -1.12 1.41
N LYS A 178 24.29 -0.64 0.18
CA LYS A 178 23.36 0.40 -0.28
C LYS A 178 22.01 -0.25 -0.51
N ILE A 179 21.18 -0.21 0.52
CA ILE A 179 19.84 -0.80 0.43
C ILE A 179 18.79 0.25 0.06
N ARG A 180 17.99 -0.03 -0.96
CA ARG A 180 16.86 0.80 -1.29
C ARG A 180 15.73 0.60 -0.28
N THR A 181 15.15 1.70 0.17
CA THR A 181 13.93 1.73 0.98
C THR A 181 12.87 2.60 0.31
N MET A 182 11.63 2.50 0.78
CA MET A 182 10.61 3.52 0.51
C MET A 182 10.99 4.84 1.19
N GLU A 183 10.29 5.93 0.87
CA GLU A 183 10.44 7.24 1.53
C GLU A 183 9.86 7.19 2.95
N ASN A 184 10.59 6.54 3.86
CA ASN A 184 10.20 6.36 5.24
C ASN A 184 11.43 6.45 6.15
N SER A 185 11.40 7.37 7.11
CA SER A 185 12.54 7.62 8.00
C SER A 185 12.81 6.47 8.97
N TYR A 186 11.78 5.71 9.38
CA TYR A 186 11.91 4.57 10.28
C TYR A 186 12.47 3.35 9.57
N HIS A 187 12.06 3.07 8.32
CA HIS A 187 12.71 2.06 7.49
C HIS A 187 14.19 2.37 7.29
N MET A 188 14.52 3.65 7.03
CA MET A 188 15.92 4.08 6.95
C MET A 188 16.66 3.91 8.29
N ALA A 189 16.02 4.20 9.42
CA ALA A 189 16.60 4.04 10.74
C ALA A 189 16.89 2.56 11.06
N TYR A 190 15.97 1.65 10.74
CA TYR A 190 16.14 0.21 10.85
C TYR A 190 17.41 -0.26 10.12
N TRP A 191 17.53 0.02 8.83
CA TRP A 191 18.69 -0.43 8.04
C TRP A 191 20.00 0.23 8.49
N LYS A 192 19.95 1.49 8.96
CA LYS A 192 21.12 2.15 9.59
C LYS A 192 21.53 1.47 10.88
N ALA A 193 20.58 1.02 11.70
CA ALA A 193 20.87 0.29 12.94
C ALA A 193 21.65 -1.01 12.68
N LEU A 194 21.36 -1.69 11.55
CA LEU A 194 22.10 -2.86 11.08
C LEU A 194 23.42 -2.51 10.37
N GLY A 195 23.76 -1.21 10.26
CA GLY A 195 25.00 -0.74 9.62
C GLY A 195 24.93 -0.63 8.10
N ALA A 196 23.78 -0.85 7.47
CA ALA A 196 23.59 -0.63 6.06
C ALA A 196 23.52 0.87 5.70
N SER A 197 23.51 1.19 4.42
CA SER A 197 23.40 2.53 3.85
C SER A 197 22.07 2.68 3.11
N PRO A 198 20.97 2.96 3.80
CA PRO A 198 19.66 3.06 3.16
C PRO A 198 19.59 4.27 2.22
N THR A 199 18.98 4.07 1.06
CA THR A 199 18.76 5.08 0.01
C THR A 199 17.29 5.07 -0.37
N PRO A 200 16.52 6.12 -0.02
CA PRO A 200 15.12 6.21 -0.42
C PRO A 200 15.02 6.44 -1.93
N MET A 201 14.08 5.74 -2.57
CA MET A 201 13.91 5.78 -4.03
C MET A 201 12.50 5.33 -4.39
N THR A 202 11.89 5.94 -5.42
CA THR A 202 10.60 5.51 -5.95
C THR A 202 10.66 4.07 -6.46
N PHE A 203 9.53 3.34 -6.36
CA PHE A 203 9.52 1.91 -6.68
C PHE A 203 9.87 1.63 -8.16
N SER A 204 9.43 2.48 -9.08
CA SER A 204 9.69 2.35 -10.52
C SER A 204 11.18 2.37 -10.90
N GLU A 205 12.05 2.90 -10.02
CA GLU A 205 13.49 3.00 -10.26
C GLU A 205 14.29 1.80 -9.71
N VAL A 206 13.65 0.94 -8.89
CA VAL A 206 14.36 -0.11 -8.12
C VAL A 206 15.04 -1.13 -9.01
N TYR A 207 14.33 -1.71 -10.00
CA TYR A 207 14.89 -2.73 -10.88
C TYR A 207 16.12 -2.20 -11.64
N ILE A 208 16.03 -1.02 -12.19
CA ILE A 208 17.13 -0.37 -12.90
C ILE A 208 18.27 -0.02 -11.94
N GLY A 209 17.94 0.42 -10.71
CA GLY A 209 18.94 0.69 -9.67
C GLY A 209 19.76 -0.53 -9.29
N LEU A 210 19.13 -1.70 -9.15
CA LEU A 210 19.80 -2.99 -8.92
C LEU A 210 20.63 -3.39 -10.13
N GLN A 211 20.06 -3.34 -11.34
CA GLN A 211 20.73 -3.72 -12.58
C GLN A 211 21.99 -2.88 -12.85
N GLN A 212 21.96 -1.59 -12.53
CA GLN A 212 23.10 -0.67 -12.72
C GLN A 212 24.06 -0.66 -11.53
N GLY A 213 23.75 -1.33 -10.41
CA GLY A 213 24.56 -1.33 -9.19
C GLY A 213 24.62 0.02 -8.47
N THR A 214 23.62 0.90 -8.68
CA THR A 214 23.49 2.14 -7.89
C THR A 214 23.01 1.85 -6.49
N ILE A 215 22.29 0.75 -6.32
CA ILE A 215 21.92 0.11 -5.06
C ILE A 215 22.38 -1.35 -5.08
N ASP A 216 22.75 -1.91 -3.92
CA ASP A 216 23.25 -3.28 -3.77
C ASP A 216 22.13 -4.24 -3.36
N ALA A 217 21.08 -3.71 -2.76
CA ALA A 217 20.01 -4.47 -2.11
C ALA A 217 18.69 -3.68 -2.12
N GLN A 218 17.59 -4.38 -1.89
CA GLN A 218 16.27 -3.83 -1.64
C GLN A 218 15.50 -4.70 -0.63
N GLU A 219 14.34 -4.26 -0.17
CA GLU A 219 13.46 -4.99 0.73
C GLU A 219 12.02 -4.87 0.28
N ASN A 220 11.33 -5.98 0.18
CA ASN A 220 9.92 -6.12 -0.22
C ASN A 220 9.41 -7.51 0.15
N PRO A 221 8.08 -7.73 0.16
CA PRO A 221 7.54 -9.08 0.28
C PRO A 221 7.82 -9.92 -0.98
N TYR A 222 7.73 -11.24 -0.84
CA TYR A 222 7.93 -12.20 -1.94
C TYR A 222 7.07 -11.89 -3.18
N GLU A 223 5.84 -11.43 -2.97
CA GLU A 223 4.93 -11.00 -4.04
C GLU A 223 5.57 -9.95 -4.96
N VAL A 224 6.08 -8.88 -4.37
CA VAL A 224 6.68 -7.76 -5.12
C VAL A 224 8.02 -8.16 -5.75
N ILE A 225 8.81 -9.01 -5.06
CA ILE A 225 10.08 -9.51 -5.59
C ILE A 225 9.83 -10.31 -6.88
N VAL A 226 8.80 -11.15 -6.92
CA VAL A 226 8.47 -11.97 -8.09
C VAL A 226 7.81 -11.14 -9.19
N SER A 227 6.79 -10.37 -8.87
CA SER A 227 6.02 -9.61 -9.87
C SER A 227 6.89 -8.59 -10.62
N ASN A 228 7.89 -8.01 -9.96
CA ASN A 228 8.83 -7.08 -10.56
C ASN A 228 10.18 -7.72 -10.93
N LYS A 229 10.29 -9.05 -10.85
CA LYS A 229 11.46 -9.86 -11.21
C LYS A 229 12.75 -9.39 -10.55
N LEU A 230 12.67 -8.87 -9.32
CA LEU A 230 13.84 -8.35 -8.61
C LEU A 230 14.88 -9.45 -8.35
N TYR A 231 14.44 -10.70 -8.24
CA TYR A 231 15.30 -11.88 -8.12
C TYR A 231 16.25 -12.09 -9.30
N GLU A 232 15.93 -11.56 -10.50
CA GLU A 232 16.86 -11.64 -11.66
C GLU A 232 18.15 -10.84 -11.45
N GLN A 233 18.14 -9.89 -10.51
CA GLN A 233 19.25 -8.99 -10.21
C GLN A 233 19.93 -9.31 -8.87
N GLN A 234 19.46 -10.35 -8.17
CA GLN A 234 19.86 -10.62 -6.78
C GLN A 234 20.10 -12.13 -6.55
N ASP A 235 21.27 -12.46 -6.00
CA ASP A 235 21.67 -13.85 -5.75
C ASP A 235 20.99 -14.46 -4.52
N TYR A 236 20.55 -13.60 -3.56
CA TYR A 236 20.00 -14.03 -2.27
C TYR A 236 18.73 -13.27 -1.91
N VAL A 237 17.79 -14.00 -1.31
CA VAL A 237 16.73 -13.45 -0.45
C VAL A 237 17.12 -13.76 0.99
N VAL A 238 17.13 -12.78 1.86
CA VAL A 238 17.37 -12.91 3.31
C VAL A 238 16.05 -12.71 4.03
N GLU A 239 15.57 -13.73 4.71
CA GLU A 239 14.30 -13.71 5.46
C GLU A 239 14.46 -12.91 6.76
N THR A 240 14.61 -11.60 6.60
CA THR A 240 14.67 -10.68 7.74
C THR A 240 13.32 -10.53 8.44
N ASN A 241 12.22 -10.77 7.75
CA ASN A 241 10.83 -10.66 8.22
C ASN A 241 10.61 -9.44 9.15
N HIS A 242 11.27 -8.34 8.78
CA HIS A 242 11.46 -7.20 9.68
C HIS A 242 10.21 -6.34 9.86
N LEU A 243 9.30 -6.32 8.91
CA LEU A 243 8.05 -5.55 8.95
C LEU A 243 6.94 -6.28 8.19
N PRO A 244 5.70 -6.26 8.65
CA PRO A 244 4.56 -6.66 7.83
C PRO A 244 4.40 -5.71 6.65
N HIS A 245 4.02 -6.23 5.48
CA HIS A 245 3.67 -5.40 4.34
C HIS A 245 2.16 -5.14 4.33
N LEU A 246 1.73 -4.19 5.16
CA LEU A 246 0.33 -3.78 5.21
C LEU A 246 -0.03 -2.90 4.01
N ILE A 247 -1.23 -3.13 3.49
CA ILE A 247 -1.81 -2.40 2.36
C ILE A 247 -3.10 -1.75 2.83
N SER A 248 -3.18 -0.43 2.77
CA SER A 248 -4.42 0.30 3.04
C SER A 248 -5.20 0.56 1.76
N LEU A 249 -6.52 0.43 1.83
CA LEU A 249 -7.47 1.01 0.88
C LEU A 249 -8.03 2.27 1.51
N ILE A 250 -7.81 3.40 0.86
CA ILE A 250 -8.26 4.71 1.33
C ILE A 250 -9.08 5.42 0.26
N VAL A 251 -9.94 6.34 0.71
CA VAL A 251 -10.70 7.23 -0.16
C VAL A 251 -10.59 8.66 0.35
N SER A 252 -10.62 9.64 -0.55
CA SER A 252 -10.70 11.07 -0.21
C SER A 252 -11.90 11.33 0.71
N ASP A 253 -11.69 12.00 1.82
CA ASP A 253 -12.76 12.33 2.78
C ASP A 253 -13.81 13.26 2.14
N GLU A 254 -13.38 14.33 1.47
CA GLU A 254 -14.27 15.25 0.76
C GLU A 254 -15.12 14.54 -0.31
N PHE A 255 -14.47 13.64 -1.08
CA PHE A 255 -15.18 12.84 -2.07
C PHE A 255 -16.20 11.90 -1.42
N PHE A 256 -15.81 11.21 -0.35
CA PHE A 256 -16.65 10.25 0.35
C PHE A 256 -17.85 10.91 1.02
N GLU A 257 -17.67 12.08 1.65
CA GLU A 257 -18.75 12.87 2.22
C GLU A 257 -19.77 13.36 1.15
N GLY A 258 -19.29 13.58 -0.09
CA GLY A 258 -20.13 13.96 -1.23
C GLY A 258 -21.02 12.84 -1.75
N LEU A 259 -20.81 11.58 -1.35
CA LEU A 259 -21.61 10.43 -1.74
C LEU A 259 -22.91 10.32 -0.93
N THR A 260 -23.92 9.67 -1.51
CA THR A 260 -25.13 9.32 -0.75
C THR A 260 -24.81 8.25 0.31
N GLY A 261 -25.61 8.17 1.38
CA GLY A 261 -25.44 7.13 2.41
C GLY A 261 -25.46 5.71 1.84
N GLU A 262 -26.29 5.44 0.83
CA GLU A 262 -26.31 4.14 0.13
C GLU A 262 -25.00 3.87 -0.62
N GLN A 263 -24.43 4.87 -1.30
CA GLN A 263 -23.14 4.74 -1.98
C GLN A 263 -21.99 4.50 -1.00
N GLN A 264 -21.99 5.21 0.14
CA GLN A 264 -21.00 5.03 1.19
C GLN A 264 -21.06 3.62 1.80
N GLU A 265 -22.27 3.07 2.01
CA GLU A 265 -22.46 1.71 2.51
C GLU A 265 -21.95 0.67 1.53
N ILE A 266 -22.27 0.81 0.24
CA ILE A 266 -21.73 -0.05 -0.83
C ILE A 266 -20.20 -0.06 -0.83
N ILE A 267 -19.56 1.11 -0.73
CA ILE A 267 -18.10 1.21 -0.70
C ILE A 267 -17.52 0.51 0.52
N ARG A 268 -18.11 0.67 1.71
CA ARG A 268 -17.64 -0.01 2.93
C ARG A 268 -17.81 -1.52 2.85
N GLU A 269 -18.95 -2.01 2.38
CA GLU A 269 -19.21 -3.45 2.22
C GLU A 269 -18.27 -4.07 1.16
N ALA A 270 -18.06 -3.38 0.04
CA ALA A 270 -17.13 -3.81 -1.00
C ALA A 270 -15.68 -3.89 -0.48
N ALA A 271 -15.26 -2.90 0.31
CA ALA A 271 -13.92 -2.85 0.88
C ALA A 271 -13.68 -4.00 1.86
N GLU A 272 -14.65 -4.32 2.72
CA GLU A 272 -14.56 -5.44 3.67
C GLU A 272 -14.42 -6.78 2.92
N THR A 273 -15.28 -7.02 1.93
CA THR A 273 -15.21 -8.24 1.10
C THR A 273 -13.88 -8.34 0.36
N ALA A 274 -13.38 -7.23 -0.18
CA ALA A 274 -12.12 -7.19 -0.89
C ALA A 274 -10.92 -7.41 0.03
N LYS A 275 -10.94 -6.90 1.26
CA LYS A 275 -9.92 -7.11 2.29
C LYS A 275 -9.75 -8.60 2.61
N GLU A 276 -10.86 -9.28 2.91
CA GLU A 276 -10.83 -10.71 3.24
C GLU A 276 -10.29 -11.53 2.05
N TYR A 277 -10.77 -11.25 0.85
CA TYR A 277 -10.30 -11.92 -0.35
C TYR A 277 -8.80 -11.68 -0.62
N ALA A 278 -8.32 -10.46 -0.41
CA ALA A 278 -6.91 -10.13 -0.60
C ALA A 278 -6.00 -10.89 0.39
N ARG A 279 -6.42 -11.03 1.65
CA ARG A 279 -5.70 -11.80 2.67
C ARG A 279 -5.65 -13.29 2.33
N GLU A 280 -6.78 -13.87 1.89
CA GLU A 280 -6.81 -15.26 1.41
C GLU A 280 -5.83 -15.45 0.24
N GLN A 281 -5.83 -14.53 -0.72
CA GLN A 281 -4.91 -14.60 -1.85
C GLN A 281 -3.44 -14.38 -1.43
N SER A 282 -3.17 -13.57 -0.42
CA SER A 282 -1.83 -13.44 0.16
C SER A 282 -1.32 -14.78 0.66
N ASP A 283 -2.11 -15.48 1.47
CA ASP A 283 -1.73 -16.78 2.05
C ASP A 283 -1.51 -17.86 0.99
N GLU A 284 -2.40 -17.93 0.00
CA GLU A 284 -2.32 -18.93 -1.06
C GLU A 284 -1.10 -18.76 -1.98
N ARG A 285 -0.63 -17.52 -2.19
CA ARG A 285 0.38 -17.19 -3.20
C ARG A 285 1.82 -17.28 -2.69
N ILE A 286 2.07 -17.10 -1.40
CA ILE A 286 3.44 -17.02 -0.84
C ILE A 286 4.30 -18.23 -1.23
N ALA A 287 3.78 -19.44 -1.08
CA ALA A 287 4.52 -20.66 -1.40
C ALA A 287 4.95 -20.73 -2.88
N SER A 288 4.10 -20.32 -3.80
CA SER A 288 4.40 -20.31 -5.23
C SER A 288 5.40 -19.22 -5.60
N ARG A 289 5.41 -18.10 -4.88
CA ARG A 289 6.39 -17.02 -5.05
C ARG A 289 7.78 -17.44 -4.58
N ILE A 290 7.87 -18.10 -3.44
CA ILE A 290 9.10 -18.72 -2.93
C ILE A 290 9.66 -19.70 -3.95
N GLN A 291 8.81 -20.62 -4.45
CA GLN A 291 9.21 -21.60 -5.46
C GLN A 291 9.76 -20.92 -6.74
N THR A 292 9.11 -19.86 -7.22
CA THR A 292 9.57 -19.10 -8.39
C THR A 292 10.99 -18.54 -8.20
N ILE A 293 11.28 -18.02 -7.00
CA ILE A 293 12.58 -17.47 -6.64
C ILE A 293 13.64 -18.58 -6.59
N GLU A 294 13.34 -19.72 -5.94
CA GLU A 294 14.26 -20.86 -5.85
C GLU A 294 14.55 -21.46 -7.25
N GLU A 295 13.54 -21.61 -8.10
CA GLU A 295 13.69 -22.10 -9.48
C GLU A 295 14.53 -21.15 -10.35
N SER A 296 14.60 -19.86 -10.03
CA SER A 296 15.47 -18.90 -10.71
C SER A 296 16.95 -19.07 -10.36
N GLY A 297 17.28 -19.82 -9.30
CA GLY A 297 18.61 -19.99 -8.75
C GLY A 297 18.98 -19.02 -7.64
N THR A 298 18.12 -18.09 -7.28
CA THR A 298 18.29 -17.21 -6.12
C THR A 298 18.15 -18.02 -4.84
N GLN A 299 19.12 -17.87 -3.92
CA GLN A 299 19.16 -18.64 -2.67
C GLN A 299 18.40 -17.91 -1.58
N ILE A 300 17.59 -18.66 -0.81
CA ILE A 300 16.89 -18.11 0.35
C ILE A 300 17.70 -18.41 1.61
N ILE A 301 17.93 -17.39 2.42
CA ILE A 301 18.67 -17.45 3.68
C ILE A 301 17.72 -17.11 4.81
N SER A 302 17.40 -18.08 5.65
CA SER A 302 16.67 -17.85 6.90
C SER A 302 17.65 -17.41 7.99
N LEU A 303 17.28 -16.38 8.74
CA LEU A 303 18.05 -15.93 9.90
C LEU A 303 17.76 -16.86 11.08
N ASN A 304 18.76 -17.10 11.92
CA ASN A 304 18.58 -17.85 13.15
C ASN A 304 18.10 -16.95 14.32
N ASP A 305 17.62 -17.57 15.40
CA ASP A 305 17.07 -16.87 16.56
C ASP A 305 18.05 -15.85 17.16
N GLU A 306 19.36 -16.18 17.21
CA GLU A 306 20.40 -15.28 17.70
C GLU A 306 20.48 -13.99 16.86
N MET A 307 20.38 -14.11 15.54
CA MET A 307 20.37 -12.93 14.65
C MET A 307 19.08 -12.10 14.82
N HIS A 308 17.95 -12.74 15.01
CA HIS A 308 16.69 -12.04 15.29
C HIS A 308 16.76 -11.27 16.62
N GLU A 309 17.32 -11.86 17.68
CA GLU A 309 17.54 -11.16 18.94
C GLU A 309 18.51 -9.97 18.79
N GLN A 310 19.62 -10.17 18.06
CA GLN A 310 20.56 -9.07 17.78
C GLN A 310 19.91 -7.95 16.98
N ILE A 311 19.03 -8.25 16.02
CA ILE A 311 18.28 -7.26 15.26
C ILE A 311 17.35 -6.47 16.19
N ARG A 312 16.57 -7.14 17.05
CA ARG A 312 15.68 -6.47 18.02
C ARG A 312 16.47 -5.52 18.93
N GLU A 313 17.59 -5.99 19.48
CA GLU A 313 18.45 -5.14 20.35
C GLU A 313 18.99 -3.91 19.60
N LEU A 314 19.43 -4.06 18.36
CA LEU A 314 19.90 -2.94 17.53
C LEU A 314 18.77 -1.98 17.15
N CYS A 315 17.52 -2.44 17.15
CA CYS A 315 16.35 -1.65 16.81
C CYS A 315 15.77 -0.85 17.97
N LYS A 316 16.25 -1.00 19.21
CA LYS A 316 15.77 -0.22 20.37
C LYS A 316 15.69 1.28 20.10
N PRO A 317 16.68 1.94 19.47
CA PRO A 317 16.55 3.36 19.13
C PRO A 317 15.45 3.68 18.11
N VAL A 318 15.04 2.69 17.29
CA VAL A 318 13.92 2.85 16.34
C VAL A 318 12.60 2.82 17.10
N TYR A 319 12.44 1.86 18.04
CA TYR A 319 11.25 1.79 18.90
C TYR A 319 11.09 3.08 19.70
N GLU A 320 12.14 3.52 20.42
CA GLU A 320 12.14 4.78 21.19
C GLU A 320 11.76 5.99 20.31
N SER A 321 12.21 6.01 19.05
CA SER A 321 11.88 7.08 18.11
C SER A 321 10.41 7.03 17.69
N ILE A 322 9.83 5.86 17.48
CA ILE A 322 8.42 5.70 17.13
C ILE A 322 7.54 6.06 18.35
N GLU A 323 7.81 5.50 19.52
CA GLU A 323 7.10 5.80 20.77
C GLU A 323 7.09 7.30 21.12
N LYS A 324 8.14 8.01 20.77
CA LYS A 324 8.22 9.45 20.99
C LYS A 324 7.34 10.28 20.04
N ASN A 325 7.09 9.78 18.84
CA ASN A 325 6.44 10.55 17.76
C ASN A 325 5.00 10.07 17.46
N VAL A 326 4.64 8.88 17.90
CA VAL A 326 3.31 8.27 17.80
C VAL A 326 2.63 8.38 19.16
N SER A 327 1.32 8.53 19.20
CA SER A 327 0.60 8.60 20.48
C SER A 327 0.77 7.30 21.29
N GLU A 328 0.98 7.42 22.60
CA GLU A 328 1.17 6.28 23.52
C GLU A 328 -0.02 5.31 23.46
N ASP A 329 -1.26 5.86 23.48
CA ASP A 329 -2.48 5.05 23.41
C ASP A 329 -2.54 4.21 22.10
N LEU A 330 -2.05 4.76 20.99
CA LEU A 330 -2.03 4.04 19.70
C LEU A 330 -0.97 2.95 19.67
N VAL A 331 0.23 3.22 20.23
CA VAL A 331 1.29 2.23 20.38
C VAL A 331 0.83 1.09 21.27
N ASP A 332 0.20 1.39 22.41
CA ASP A 332 -0.33 0.41 23.34
C ASP A 332 -1.44 -0.44 22.72
N ALA A 333 -2.32 0.19 21.95
CA ALA A 333 -3.39 -0.53 21.26
C ALA A 333 -2.86 -1.45 20.14
N TYR A 334 -1.81 -1.04 19.43
CA TYR A 334 -1.18 -1.85 18.37
C TYR A 334 -0.37 -3.02 18.92
N LEU A 335 0.45 -2.76 19.94
CA LEU A 335 1.32 -3.78 20.50
C LEU A 335 0.58 -4.78 21.41
N GLY A 336 -0.41 -4.30 22.17
CA GLY A 336 -1.13 -5.16 23.11
C GLY A 336 -0.17 -5.92 24.04
N ASP A 337 -0.27 -7.25 24.00
CA ASP A 337 0.61 -8.16 24.76
C ASP A 337 2.03 -8.30 24.18
N MET A 338 2.27 -7.82 22.95
CA MET A 338 3.60 -7.80 22.33
C MET A 338 4.50 -6.66 22.84
N LYS A 339 4.01 -5.76 23.71
CA LYS A 339 4.81 -4.63 24.24
C LYS A 339 6.11 -5.05 24.88
N GLY A 340 6.15 -6.22 25.56
CA GLY A 340 7.36 -6.78 26.14
C GLY A 340 8.45 -7.20 25.12
N VAL A 341 8.16 -7.23 23.82
CA VAL A 341 9.13 -7.57 22.78
C VAL A 341 10.08 -6.40 22.50
N ILE A 342 9.60 -5.16 22.69
CA ILE A 342 10.36 -3.93 22.40
C ILE A 342 11.09 -3.37 23.64
N GLU A 343 10.75 -3.79 24.86
CA GLU A 343 11.42 -3.43 26.11
C GLU A 343 12.75 -4.22 26.31
#